data_4d64b979689716d3cd425bb64d132841
#
_entry.id   4d64b979689716d3cd425bb64d132841
#
_cell.length_a   1.000
_cell.length_b   1.000
_cell.length_c   1.000
_cell.angle_alpha   90.00
_cell.angle_beta   90.00
_cell.angle_gamma   90.00
#
_symmetry.space_group_name_H-M   'P 1'
#
loop_
_entity.id
_entity.type
_entity.pdbx_description
1 polymer ?
#
loop_
_entity_poly.entity_id
_entity_poly.type
_entity_poly.pdbx_seq_one_letter_code
_entity_poly.pdbx_strand_id
1 'polypeptide(L)'
;MKTYRVGIIGATGMVGQRFATLLEHHPWFKVTALAASGRSAGQTYRKAVEGRWKMKTPLPESMADLVLYDATGDIDKIAAEVDFVFCAVNMPKAEIRALEEAYAKKEVPVVSNNSAHRGTPDVPMVVPELNADHIDVIPYQRKRLGTKRGFIAVKSNCSLQSYVPALSPLREAFGLKSVLACTYQAISGAGKTFE
;
A
#
# COMPACT_ATOMS: atom_id res chain seq x y z
N MET A 1 4.20 23.62 4.94
CA MET A 1 3.24 22.50 4.87
C MET A 1 3.87 21.32 5.59
N LYS A 2 3.12 20.53 6.36
CA LYS A 2 3.69 19.38 7.09
C LYS A 2 4.04 18.27 6.11
N THR A 3 5.27 17.76 6.16
CA THR A 3 5.72 16.61 5.36
C THR A 3 5.76 15.38 6.25
N TYR A 4 5.23 14.25 5.76
CA TYR A 4 5.24 12.96 6.44
C TYR A 4 6.33 12.07 5.85
N ARG A 5 7.05 11.36 6.73
CA ARG A 5 8.02 10.33 6.35
C ARG A 5 7.26 9.05 6.05
N VAL A 6 7.48 8.47 4.89
CA VAL A 6 6.74 7.28 4.48
C VAL A 6 7.67 6.14 4.09
N GLY A 7 7.26 4.91 4.41
CA GLY A 7 7.93 3.69 3.97
C GLY A 7 7.16 3.01 2.83
N ILE A 8 7.88 2.32 1.96
CA ILE A 8 7.29 1.45 0.92
C ILE A 8 7.69 0.00 1.24
N ILE A 9 6.75 -0.81 1.68
CA ILE A 9 6.93 -2.23 1.98
C ILE A 9 6.55 -3.03 0.75
N GLY A 10 7.53 -3.75 0.17
CA GLY A 10 7.43 -4.39 -1.14
C GLY A 10 7.95 -3.50 -2.28
N ALA A 11 8.94 -2.65 -2.01
CA ALA A 11 9.45 -1.62 -2.92
C ALA A 11 9.97 -2.16 -4.27
N THR A 12 10.50 -3.38 -4.31
CA THR A 12 11.06 -3.98 -5.53
C THR A 12 10.01 -4.61 -6.45
N GLY A 13 8.78 -4.79 -5.97
CA GLY A 13 7.65 -5.26 -6.78
C GLY A 13 7.10 -4.16 -7.70
N MET A 14 6.30 -4.54 -8.71
CA MET A 14 5.75 -3.59 -9.69
C MET A 14 4.95 -2.46 -9.04
N VAL A 15 4.09 -2.77 -8.08
CA VAL A 15 3.31 -1.77 -7.35
C VAL A 15 4.20 -0.90 -6.47
N GLY A 16 5.21 -1.49 -5.82
CA GLY A 16 6.20 -0.72 -5.04
C GLY A 16 7.01 0.25 -5.90
N GLN A 17 7.45 -0.16 -7.09
CA GLN A 17 8.10 0.71 -8.08
C GLN A 17 7.16 1.86 -8.52
N ARG A 18 5.85 1.57 -8.68
CA ARG A 18 4.86 2.60 -8.99
C ARG A 18 4.70 3.60 -7.85
N PHE A 19 4.67 3.14 -6.60
CA PHE A 19 4.72 4.05 -5.45
C PHE A 19 5.96 4.92 -5.47
N ALA A 20 7.14 4.36 -5.71
CA ALA A 20 8.38 5.11 -5.77
C ALA A 20 8.29 6.26 -6.80
N THR A 21 7.80 5.98 -8.02
CA THR A 21 7.65 7.02 -9.06
C THR A 21 6.61 8.10 -8.70
N LEU A 22 5.51 7.72 -8.03
CA LEU A 22 4.45 8.67 -7.67
C LEU A 22 4.83 9.54 -6.47
N LEU A 23 5.72 9.06 -5.62
CA LEU A 23 6.08 9.74 -4.37
C LEU A 23 7.35 10.59 -4.51
N GLU A 24 8.09 10.55 -5.62
CA GLU A 24 9.35 11.27 -5.78
C GLU A 24 9.23 12.77 -5.52
N HIS A 25 8.22 13.40 -6.07
CA HIS A 25 7.98 14.84 -5.90
C HIS A 25 6.66 15.14 -5.18
N HIS A 26 6.22 14.21 -4.33
CA HIS A 26 4.95 14.36 -3.65
C HIS A 26 5.01 15.49 -2.61
N PRO A 27 4.04 16.44 -2.62
CA PRO A 27 4.12 17.65 -1.78
C PRO A 27 4.03 17.38 -0.27
N TRP A 28 3.49 16.23 0.12
CA TRP A 28 3.25 15.89 1.54
C TRP A 28 4.03 14.69 2.03
N PHE A 29 4.53 13.83 1.14
CA PHE A 29 5.18 12.58 1.51
C PHE A 29 6.62 12.54 1.05
N LYS A 30 7.52 12.21 1.96
CA LYS A 30 8.92 11.93 1.69
C LYS A 30 9.21 10.47 1.99
N VAL A 31 9.65 9.71 1.00
CA VAL A 31 10.07 8.33 1.22
C VAL A 31 11.39 8.31 2.00
N THR A 32 11.38 7.67 3.17
CA THR A 32 12.54 7.53 4.06
C THR A 32 12.97 6.09 4.25
N ALA A 33 12.06 5.13 4.02
CA ALA A 33 12.37 3.70 4.15
C ALA A 33 11.82 2.92 2.96
N LEU A 34 12.65 2.03 2.44
CA LEU A 34 12.26 1.07 1.42
C LEU A 34 12.52 -0.33 1.96
N ALA A 35 11.55 -1.22 1.85
CA ALA A 35 11.69 -2.60 2.31
C ALA A 35 11.27 -3.61 1.24
N ALA A 36 11.94 -4.74 1.23
CA ALA A 36 11.67 -5.85 0.33
C ALA A 36 11.87 -7.19 1.07
N SER A 37 11.88 -8.31 0.34
CA SER A 37 12.23 -9.61 0.93
C SER A 37 13.69 -9.63 1.38
N GLY A 38 14.02 -10.47 2.35
CA GLY A 38 15.39 -10.64 2.87
C GLY A 38 16.47 -10.87 1.80
N ARG A 39 16.09 -11.38 0.61
CA ARG A 39 17.02 -11.52 -0.53
C ARG A 39 17.54 -10.20 -1.10
N SER A 40 16.78 -9.13 -0.94
CA SER A 40 17.13 -7.79 -1.43
C SER A 40 17.55 -6.86 -0.30
N ALA A 41 17.36 -7.25 0.95
CA ALA A 41 17.78 -6.47 2.11
C ALA A 41 19.29 -6.23 2.12
N GLY A 42 19.71 -5.05 2.58
CA GLY A 42 21.11 -4.63 2.60
C GLY A 42 21.68 -4.13 1.25
N GLN A 43 20.90 -4.22 0.16
CA GLN A 43 21.30 -3.65 -1.14
C GLN A 43 20.72 -2.25 -1.30
N THR A 44 21.36 -1.40 -2.10
CA THR A 44 20.75 -0.15 -2.55
C THR A 44 19.54 -0.45 -3.44
N TYR A 45 18.56 0.45 -3.44
CA TYR A 45 17.36 0.28 -4.26
C TYR A 45 17.71 0.12 -5.74
N ARG A 46 18.63 0.96 -6.25
CA ARG A 46 19.16 0.88 -7.61
C ARG A 46 19.62 -0.53 -7.97
N LYS A 47 20.48 -1.12 -7.13
CA LYS A 47 21.00 -2.47 -7.34
C LYS A 47 19.90 -3.53 -7.25
N ALA A 48 18.99 -3.38 -6.30
CA ALA A 48 17.92 -4.35 -6.09
C ALA A 48 16.91 -4.40 -7.23
N VAL A 49 16.72 -3.31 -7.98
CA VAL A 49 15.81 -3.25 -9.14
C VAL A 49 16.52 -3.28 -10.49
N GLU A 50 17.83 -3.39 -10.52
CA GLU A 50 18.61 -3.50 -11.75
C GLU A 50 18.10 -4.66 -12.62
N GLY A 51 17.86 -4.40 -13.91
CA GLY A 51 17.25 -5.35 -14.85
C GLY A 51 15.78 -5.71 -14.56
N ARG A 52 15.19 -5.16 -13.49
CA ARG A 52 13.81 -5.44 -13.05
C ARG A 52 12.94 -4.19 -12.93
N TRP A 53 13.47 -3.03 -13.27
CA TRP A 53 12.70 -1.80 -13.29
C TRP A 53 11.69 -1.84 -14.45
N LYS A 54 10.41 -1.69 -14.13
CA LYS A 54 9.29 -1.87 -15.09
C LYS A 54 8.56 -0.56 -15.40
N MET A 55 8.95 0.53 -14.76
CA MET A 55 8.33 1.83 -15.01
C MET A 55 8.91 2.48 -16.26
N LYS A 56 8.06 3.25 -16.97
CA LYS A 56 8.50 4.07 -18.13
C LYS A 56 9.39 5.25 -17.72
N THR A 57 9.15 5.77 -16.51
CA THR A 57 9.96 6.84 -15.92
C THR A 57 11.25 6.27 -15.34
N PRO A 58 12.35 7.02 -15.33
CA PRO A 58 13.59 6.62 -14.67
C PRO A 58 13.37 6.28 -13.19
N LEU A 59 14.32 5.54 -12.61
CA LEU A 59 14.37 5.29 -11.18
C LEU A 59 14.53 6.63 -10.44
N PRO A 60 13.69 6.93 -9.43
CA PRO A 60 13.83 8.15 -8.63
C PRO A 60 15.20 8.28 -7.98
N GLU A 61 15.94 9.35 -8.30
CA GLU A 61 17.29 9.57 -7.74
C GLU A 61 17.25 9.78 -6.22
N SER A 62 16.19 10.39 -5.70
CA SER A 62 16.01 10.58 -4.25
C SER A 62 15.93 9.26 -3.45
N MET A 63 15.65 8.15 -4.12
CA MET A 63 15.47 6.83 -3.50
C MET A 63 16.53 5.82 -3.97
N ALA A 64 17.23 6.11 -5.04
CA ALA A 64 18.11 5.16 -5.72
C ALA A 64 19.17 4.54 -4.80
N ASP A 65 19.74 5.33 -3.92
CA ASP A 65 20.82 4.93 -3.02
C ASP A 65 20.33 4.55 -1.61
N LEU A 66 19.02 4.57 -1.35
CA LEU A 66 18.46 4.07 -0.10
C LEU A 66 18.72 2.56 0.01
N VAL A 67 19.23 2.14 1.17
CA VAL A 67 19.45 0.72 1.47
C VAL A 67 18.12 0.08 1.86
N LEU A 68 17.82 -1.06 1.25
CA LEU A 68 16.59 -1.80 1.52
C LEU A 68 16.65 -2.51 2.86
N TYR A 69 15.59 -2.36 3.63
CA TYR A 69 15.31 -3.16 4.82
C TYR A 69 14.69 -4.52 4.46
N ASP A 70 14.82 -5.49 5.36
CA ASP A 70 13.97 -6.68 5.34
C ASP A 70 12.58 -6.30 5.85
N ALA A 71 11.55 -6.52 5.02
CA ALA A 71 10.17 -6.17 5.33
C ALA A 71 9.63 -6.86 6.60
N THR A 72 10.18 -8.02 6.95
CA THR A 72 9.76 -8.83 8.11
C THR A 72 10.72 -8.74 9.28
N GLY A 73 12.02 -8.67 8.99
CA GLY A 73 13.06 -8.70 10.03
C GLY A 73 13.39 -7.33 10.62
N ASP A 74 13.21 -6.24 9.85
CA ASP A 74 13.63 -4.90 10.26
C ASP A 74 12.47 -3.96 10.64
N ILE A 75 11.32 -4.52 11.08
CA ILE A 75 10.11 -3.73 11.39
C ILE A 75 10.41 -2.60 12.38
N ASP A 76 11.19 -2.86 13.43
CA ASP A 76 11.53 -1.84 14.44
C ASP A 76 12.39 -0.70 13.87
N LYS A 77 13.33 -1.01 12.99
CA LYS A 77 14.16 -0.01 12.31
C LYS A 77 13.30 0.86 11.39
N ILE A 78 12.43 0.23 10.60
CA ILE A 78 11.51 0.93 9.71
C ILE A 78 10.56 1.83 10.52
N ALA A 79 9.99 1.31 11.62
CA ALA A 79 9.08 2.06 12.48
C ALA A 79 9.69 3.33 13.06
N ALA A 80 11.00 3.35 13.32
CA ALA A 80 11.70 4.53 13.81
C ALA A 80 11.87 5.63 12.74
N GLU A 81 11.82 5.28 11.46
CA GLU A 81 12.10 6.19 10.35
C GLU A 81 10.86 6.73 9.65
N VAL A 82 9.67 6.17 9.92
CA VAL A 82 8.45 6.49 9.16
C VAL A 82 7.33 7.00 10.05
N ASP A 83 6.45 7.78 9.45
CA ASP A 83 5.19 8.17 10.07
C ASP A 83 4.07 7.19 9.70
N PHE A 84 4.13 6.55 8.54
CA PHE A 84 3.29 5.44 8.11
C PHE A 84 3.93 4.70 6.93
N VAL A 85 3.35 3.57 6.53
CA VAL A 85 3.85 2.78 5.40
C VAL A 85 2.77 2.50 4.35
N PHE A 86 3.19 2.47 3.09
CA PHE A 86 2.44 1.84 2.00
C PHE A 86 2.88 0.37 1.90
N CYS A 87 1.92 -0.57 1.90
CA CYS A 87 2.22 -2.00 1.81
C CYS A 87 1.72 -2.59 0.48
N ALA A 88 2.66 -3.17 -0.27
CA ALA A 88 2.43 -3.80 -1.58
C ALA A 88 3.28 -5.08 -1.74
N VAL A 89 3.30 -5.90 -0.72
CA VAL A 89 4.03 -7.17 -0.73
C VAL A 89 3.28 -8.25 -1.52
N ASN A 90 4.00 -9.23 -2.02
CA ASN A 90 3.42 -10.42 -2.65
C ASN A 90 3.81 -11.66 -1.82
N MET A 91 2.89 -12.10 -0.97
CA MET A 91 3.05 -13.20 -0.02
C MET A 91 1.68 -13.90 0.16
N PRO A 92 1.63 -15.10 0.79
CA PRO A 92 0.36 -15.70 1.21
C PRO A 92 -0.45 -14.75 2.09
N LYS A 93 -1.78 -14.74 1.93
CA LYS A 93 -2.66 -13.79 2.64
C LYS A 93 -2.51 -13.81 4.16
N ALA A 94 -2.25 -14.99 4.74
CA ALA A 94 -2.04 -15.13 6.19
C ALA A 94 -0.76 -14.39 6.64
N GLU A 95 0.31 -14.49 5.87
CA GLU A 95 1.59 -13.81 6.13
C GLU A 95 1.44 -12.29 5.95
N ILE A 96 0.70 -11.84 4.94
CA ILE A 96 0.40 -10.41 4.75
C ILE A 96 -0.35 -9.86 5.96
N ARG A 97 -1.37 -10.58 6.45
CA ARG A 97 -2.12 -10.16 7.65
C ARG A 97 -1.21 -10.02 8.86
N ALA A 98 -0.38 -11.04 9.10
CA ALA A 98 0.56 -11.02 10.22
C ALA A 98 1.57 -9.85 10.11
N LEU A 99 2.09 -9.60 8.92
CA LEU A 99 3.02 -8.51 8.66
C LEU A 99 2.39 -7.14 8.89
N GLU A 100 1.21 -6.90 8.30
CA GLU A 100 0.51 -5.61 8.43
C GLU A 100 0.08 -5.34 9.87
N GLU A 101 -0.37 -6.38 10.60
CA GLU A 101 -0.65 -6.26 12.04
C GLU A 101 0.62 -6.02 12.87
N ALA A 102 1.76 -6.61 12.49
CA ALA A 102 3.02 -6.37 13.19
C ALA A 102 3.46 -4.90 13.07
N TYR A 103 3.36 -4.28 11.88
CA TYR A 103 3.59 -2.84 11.72
C TYR A 103 2.60 -2.01 12.53
N ALA A 104 1.31 -2.32 12.48
CA ALA A 104 0.29 -1.61 13.24
C ALA A 104 0.57 -1.68 14.75
N LYS A 105 0.96 -2.85 15.29
CA LYS A 105 1.35 -3.04 16.69
C LYS A 105 2.61 -2.27 17.10
N LYS A 106 3.46 -1.90 16.15
CA LYS A 106 4.59 -0.96 16.34
C LYS A 106 4.17 0.51 16.18
N GLU A 107 2.89 0.79 16.26
CA GLU A 107 2.29 2.12 16.15
C GLU A 107 2.49 2.78 14.78
N VAL A 108 2.77 1.99 13.73
CA VAL A 108 2.91 2.44 12.35
C VAL A 108 1.61 2.19 11.61
N PRO A 109 0.88 3.23 11.17
CA PRO A 109 -0.25 3.07 10.28
C PRO A 109 0.16 2.41 8.95
N VAL A 110 -0.65 1.48 8.46
CA VAL A 110 -0.43 0.76 7.22
C VAL A 110 -1.52 1.10 6.21
N VAL A 111 -1.13 1.68 5.08
CA VAL A 111 -2.01 1.89 3.93
C VAL A 111 -1.72 0.76 2.92
N SER A 112 -2.61 -0.22 2.88
CA SER A 112 -2.34 -1.46 2.16
C SER A 112 -2.97 -1.50 0.76
N ASN A 113 -2.17 -1.90 -0.22
CA ASN A 113 -2.63 -2.25 -1.56
C ASN A 113 -3.11 -3.71 -1.64
N ASN A 114 -2.84 -4.50 -0.61
CA ASN A 114 -3.10 -5.94 -0.59
C ASN A 114 -4.59 -6.24 -0.32
N SER A 115 -5.00 -7.44 -0.69
CA SER A 115 -6.37 -7.91 -0.49
C SER A 115 -6.58 -8.66 0.84
N ALA A 116 -5.52 -8.86 1.62
CA ALA A 116 -5.54 -9.77 2.77
C ALA A 116 -6.55 -9.36 3.85
N HIS A 117 -6.68 -8.07 4.12
CA HIS A 117 -7.59 -7.52 5.13
C HIS A 117 -8.92 -6.97 4.60
N ARG A 118 -9.22 -7.08 3.29
CA ARG A 118 -10.47 -6.52 2.72
C ARG A 118 -11.77 -7.05 3.32
N GLY A 119 -11.74 -8.26 3.88
CA GLY A 119 -12.88 -8.85 4.58
C GLY A 119 -12.76 -8.83 6.10
N THR A 120 -11.81 -8.12 6.68
CA THR A 120 -11.66 -8.00 8.15
C THR A 120 -12.59 -6.89 8.65
N PRO A 121 -13.54 -7.17 9.55
CA PRO A 121 -14.65 -6.25 9.87
C PRO A 121 -14.23 -4.87 10.38
N ASP A 122 -13.10 -4.79 11.10
CA ASP A 122 -12.58 -3.56 11.69
C ASP A 122 -11.46 -2.91 10.88
N VAL A 123 -11.22 -3.39 9.66
CA VAL A 123 -10.25 -2.79 8.72
C VAL A 123 -11.00 -2.02 7.64
N PRO A 124 -10.88 -0.69 7.58
CA PRO A 124 -11.56 0.09 6.58
C PRO A 124 -11.03 -0.20 5.18
N MET A 125 -11.95 -0.50 4.25
CA MET A 125 -11.65 -0.57 2.82
C MET A 125 -12.17 0.71 2.17
N VAL A 126 -11.26 1.61 1.76
CA VAL A 126 -11.60 2.99 1.42
C VAL A 126 -11.45 3.26 -0.08
N VAL A 127 -12.47 3.90 -0.63
CA VAL A 127 -12.44 4.73 -1.84
C VAL A 127 -12.77 6.14 -1.37
N PRO A 128 -11.78 7.05 -1.19
CA PRO A 128 -11.95 8.29 -0.43
C PRO A 128 -13.11 9.18 -0.89
N GLU A 129 -13.40 9.17 -2.19
CA GLU A 129 -14.47 9.96 -2.79
C GLU A 129 -15.88 9.44 -2.44
N LEU A 130 -15.98 8.19 -1.93
CA LEU A 130 -17.27 7.51 -1.79
C LEU A 130 -17.61 7.13 -0.35
N ASN A 131 -16.63 6.70 0.41
CA ASN A 131 -16.83 6.12 1.74
C ASN A 131 -15.69 6.49 2.70
N ALA A 132 -15.30 7.77 2.70
CA ALA A 132 -14.24 8.25 3.59
C ALA A 132 -14.58 8.00 5.07
N ASP A 133 -15.84 8.01 5.43
CA ASP A 133 -16.39 7.69 6.75
C ASP A 133 -16.13 6.24 7.20
N HIS A 134 -15.77 5.34 6.29
CA HIS A 134 -15.39 3.97 6.68
C HIS A 134 -14.17 3.92 7.61
N ILE A 135 -13.37 5.00 7.66
CA ILE A 135 -12.27 5.13 8.63
C ILE A 135 -12.74 5.15 10.09
N ASP A 136 -14.01 5.41 10.36
CA ASP A 136 -14.60 5.43 11.70
C ASP A 136 -14.60 4.06 12.40
N VAL A 137 -14.29 2.98 11.67
CA VAL A 137 -14.06 1.66 12.27
C VAL A 137 -12.66 1.52 12.91
N ILE A 138 -11.72 2.42 12.63
CA ILE A 138 -10.32 2.35 13.14
C ILE A 138 -10.25 2.29 14.68
N PRO A 139 -11.05 2.99 15.48
CA PRO A 139 -11.03 2.85 16.94
C PRO A 139 -11.29 1.42 17.41
N TYR A 140 -12.18 0.67 16.75
CA TYR A 140 -12.45 -0.75 17.07
C TYR A 140 -11.24 -1.63 16.74
N GLN A 141 -10.61 -1.37 15.60
CA GLN A 141 -9.38 -2.06 15.19
C GLN A 141 -8.25 -1.82 16.20
N ARG A 142 -8.03 -0.56 16.60
CA ARG A 142 -7.03 -0.21 17.60
C ARG A 142 -7.26 -0.92 18.94
N LYS A 143 -8.53 -1.02 19.37
CA LYS A 143 -8.88 -1.77 20.57
C LYS A 143 -8.51 -3.26 20.44
N ARG A 144 -8.78 -3.89 19.30
CA ARG A 144 -8.41 -5.27 19.01
C ARG A 144 -6.90 -5.48 18.97
N LEU A 145 -6.17 -4.57 18.32
CA LEU A 145 -4.71 -4.67 18.16
C LEU A 145 -3.92 -4.20 19.38
N GLY A 146 -4.55 -3.48 20.33
CA GLY A 146 -3.89 -2.90 21.49
C GLY A 146 -3.02 -1.67 21.12
N THR A 147 -3.39 -0.91 20.08
CA THR A 147 -2.61 0.22 19.57
C THR A 147 -3.28 1.55 19.90
N LYS A 148 -2.46 2.63 19.94
CA LYS A 148 -2.94 4.01 20.10
C LYS A 148 -2.98 4.77 18.78
N ARG A 149 -1.96 4.57 17.95
CA ARG A 149 -1.78 5.24 16.66
C ARG A 149 -1.86 4.28 15.49
N GLY A 150 -1.30 3.08 15.64
CA GLY A 150 -1.23 2.08 14.59
C GLY A 150 -2.61 1.61 14.14
N PHE A 151 -2.76 1.41 12.84
CA PHE A 151 -3.95 0.84 12.20
C PHE A 151 -3.60 0.33 10.80
N ILE A 152 -4.51 -0.41 10.20
CA ILE A 152 -4.45 -0.86 8.82
C ILE A 152 -5.67 -0.29 8.10
N ALA A 153 -5.46 0.33 6.95
CA ALA A 153 -6.51 0.69 5.99
C ALA A 153 -6.16 0.09 4.63
N VAL A 154 -7.15 -0.42 3.92
CA VAL A 154 -6.91 -1.09 2.64
C VAL A 154 -7.63 -0.38 1.49
N LYS A 155 -7.02 -0.39 0.31
CA LYS A 155 -7.73 0.02 -0.90
C LYS A 155 -8.65 -1.09 -1.40
N SER A 156 -9.70 -0.71 -2.10
CA SER A 156 -10.61 -1.64 -2.78
C SER A 156 -9.90 -2.38 -3.94
N ASN A 157 -10.61 -3.28 -4.59
CA ASN A 157 -10.14 -3.92 -5.81
C ASN A 157 -9.88 -2.88 -6.92
N CYS A 158 -8.85 -3.09 -7.74
CA CYS A 158 -8.45 -2.16 -8.79
C CYS A 158 -9.54 -1.93 -9.84
N SER A 159 -10.30 -2.97 -10.21
CA SER A 159 -11.41 -2.84 -11.16
C SER A 159 -12.53 -1.95 -10.61
N LEU A 160 -12.88 -2.08 -9.32
CA LEU A 160 -13.92 -1.25 -8.70
C LEU A 160 -13.56 0.24 -8.75
N GLN A 161 -12.31 0.60 -8.55
CA GLN A 161 -11.87 1.99 -8.54
C GLN A 161 -11.97 2.68 -9.89
N SER A 162 -12.14 1.93 -10.99
CA SER A 162 -12.30 2.50 -12.32
C SER A 162 -13.74 2.96 -12.62
N TYR A 163 -14.76 2.31 -12.05
CA TYR A 163 -16.15 2.60 -12.40
C TYR A 163 -17.06 3.02 -11.22
N VAL A 164 -16.76 2.60 -10.00
CA VAL A 164 -17.62 2.92 -8.85
C VAL A 164 -17.67 4.43 -8.56
N PRO A 165 -16.57 5.20 -8.66
CA PRO A 165 -16.64 6.66 -8.53
C PRO A 165 -17.53 7.34 -9.57
N ALA A 166 -17.61 6.81 -10.79
CA ALA A 166 -18.49 7.32 -11.83
C ALA A 166 -19.96 6.94 -11.61
N LEU A 167 -20.21 5.76 -11.05
CA LEU A 167 -21.57 5.27 -10.78
C LEU A 167 -22.21 5.92 -9.53
N SER A 168 -21.42 6.38 -8.56
CA SER A 168 -21.95 6.94 -7.32
C SER A 168 -22.84 8.15 -7.53
N PRO A 169 -22.43 9.22 -8.24
CA PRO A 169 -23.29 10.36 -8.51
C PRO A 169 -24.53 10.00 -9.35
N LEU A 170 -24.40 9.03 -10.26
CA LEU A 170 -25.54 8.54 -11.03
C LEU A 170 -26.56 7.82 -10.13
N ARG A 171 -26.08 7.02 -9.18
CA ARG A 171 -26.93 6.38 -8.18
C ARG A 171 -27.68 7.40 -7.33
N GLU A 172 -27.00 8.46 -6.91
CA GLU A 172 -27.59 9.53 -6.08
C GLU A 172 -28.67 10.30 -6.84
N ALA A 173 -28.40 10.63 -8.11
CA ALA A 173 -29.34 11.42 -8.93
C ALA A 173 -30.54 10.61 -9.46
N PHE A 174 -30.35 9.36 -9.83
CA PHE A 174 -31.33 8.57 -10.59
C PHE A 174 -31.69 7.23 -9.95
N GLY A 175 -30.99 6.83 -8.89
CA GLY A 175 -31.07 5.48 -8.36
C GLY A 175 -30.28 4.47 -9.22
N LEU A 176 -30.03 3.30 -8.67
CA LEU A 176 -29.34 2.21 -9.34
C LEU A 176 -30.03 0.89 -9.07
N LYS A 177 -30.56 0.23 -10.09
CA LYS A 177 -31.24 -1.06 -9.95
C LYS A 177 -30.28 -2.25 -10.10
N SER A 178 -29.40 -2.18 -11.09
CA SER A 178 -28.44 -3.24 -11.38
C SER A 178 -27.24 -2.70 -12.14
N VAL A 179 -26.10 -3.39 -12.02
CA VAL A 179 -24.88 -3.10 -12.79
C VAL A 179 -24.42 -4.40 -13.44
N LEU A 180 -24.23 -4.36 -14.76
CA LEU A 180 -23.52 -5.38 -15.50
C LEU A 180 -22.15 -4.81 -15.86
N ALA A 181 -21.07 -5.41 -15.35
CA ALA A 181 -19.72 -4.96 -15.61
C ALA A 181 -18.89 -6.06 -16.27
N CYS A 182 -18.25 -5.71 -17.39
CA CYS A 182 -17.22 -6.52 -18.03
C CYS A 182 -15.89 -5.80 -17.92
N THR A 183 -14.85 -6.47 -17.44
CA THR A 183 -13.53 -5.87 -17.23
C THR A 183 -12.47 -6.53 -18.09
N TYR A 184 -11.65 -5.70 -18.74
CA TYR A 184 -10.43 -6.11 -19.41
C TYR A 184 -9.26 -5.62 -18.58
N GLN A 185 -8.54 -6.54 -17.95
CA GLN A 185 -7.42 -6.20 -17.07
C GLN A 185 -6.08 -6.55 -17.71
N ALA A 186 -5.12 -5.62 -17.57
CA ALA A 186 -3.74 -5.92 -17.89
C ALA A 186 -3.20 -7.00 -16.93
N ILE A 187 -2.43 -7.95 -17.45
CA ILE A 187 -1.86 -9.07 -16.69
C ILE A 187 -0.91 -8.58 -15.56
N SER A 188 -0.34 -7.40 -15.71
CA SER A 188 0.49 -6.74 -14.69
C SER A 188 -0.18 -6.64 -13.31
N GLY A 189 -1.51 -6.58 -13.27
CA GLY A 189 -2.28 -6.60 -12.01
C GLY A 189 -2.20 -7.92 -11.24
N ALA A 190 -1.84 -9.02 -11.89
CA ALA A 190 -1.63 -10.33 -11.28
C ALA A 190 -0.19 -10.52 -10.76
N GLY A 191 0.70 -9.56 -11.00
CA GLY A 191 2.08 -9.57 -10.54
C GLY A 191 3.08 -10.11 -11.56
N LYS A 192 4.36 -10.03 -11.22
CA LYS A 192 5.49 -10.29 -12.11
C LYS A 192 5.55 -11.72 -12.68
N THR A 193 4.90 -12.69 -12.06
CA THR A 193 4.94 -14.10 -12.46
C THR A 193 4.30 -14.34 -13.85
N PHE A 194 3.53 -13.38 -14.34
CA PHE A 194 2.78 -13.48 -15.59
C PHE A 194 3.36 -12.59 -16.73
N GLU A 195 4.49 -11.93 -16.49
CA GLU A 195 5.24 -11.14 -17.47
C GLU A 195 6.53 -11.87 -17.91
#